data_dcf0099513a0bda361739bba55056eff
#
_entry.id   dcf0099513a0bda361739bba55056eff
#
_cell.length_a   1.000
_cell.length_b   1.000
_cell.length_c   1.000
_cell.angle_alpha   90.00
_cell.angle_beta   90.00
_cell.angle_gamma   90.00
#
_symmetry.space_group_name_H-M   'P 1'
#
loop_
_entity.id
_entity.type
_entity.pdbx_description
1 polymer ?
#
loop_
_entity_poly.entity_id
_entity_poly.type
_entity_poly.pdbx_seq_one_letter_code
_entity_poly.pdbx_strand_id
1 'polypeptide(L)'
;MIRGIDHLNLVVSDLERSVRFYTDVLGFRKTADVVMEGGWIEEIIGLRGVRGLVAFVEPPGGGPRIELLQYVAPAGTALPENSRPNTPGLRHVAFRVHDIQAMAARLRAAGVTLFS
;
A
#
# COMPACT_ATOMS: atom_id res chain seq x y z
N MET A 1 0.62 -25.88 -5.04
CA MET A 1 1.74 -25.12 -5.64
C MET A 1 1.36 -23.67 -5.75
N ILE A 2 2.30 -22.77 -5.48
CA ILE A 2 2.10 -21.33 -5.64
C ILE A 2 1.96 -21.01 -7.12
N ARG A 3 0.95 -20.20 -7.48
CA ARG A 3 0.69 -19.80 -8.87
C ARG A 3 0.98 -18.31 -9.13
N GLY A 4 1.21 -17.54 -8.10
CA GLY A 4 1.51 -16.12 -8.23
C GLY A 4 1.35 -15.38 -6.91
N ILE A 5 1.54 -14.08 -6.96
CA ILE A 5 1.30 -13.18 -5.83
C ILE A 5 -0.12 -12.65 -5.97
N ASP A 6 -0.97 -12.86 -4.96
CA ASP A 6 -2.33 -12.34 -4.93
C ASP A 6 -2.33 -10.84 -4.61
N HIS A 7 -1.69 -10.47 -3.54
CA HIS A 7 -1.58 -9.06 -3.12
C HIS A 7 -0.34 -8.81 -2.27
N LEU A 8 0.00 -7.55 -2.16
CA LEU A 8 0.99 -7.02 -1.21
C LEU A 8 0.24 -6.13 -0.22
N ASN A 9 0.58 -6.25 1.06
CA ASN A 9 0.03 -5.38 2.09
C ASN A 9 0.97 -4.20 2.33
N LEU A 10 0.42 -2.98 2.29
CA LEU A 10 1.09 -1.76 2.69
C LEU A 10 0.31 -1.12 3.82
N VAL A 11 0.93 -1.04 4.98
CA VAL A 11 0.35 -0.33 6.12
C VAL A 11 0.65 1.15 5.95
N VAL A 12 -0.40 1.97 6.00
CA VAL A 12 -0.34 3.41 5.73
C VAL A 12 -0.89 4.21 6.91
N SER A 13 -0.47 5.44 7.04
CA SER A 13 -0.92 6.34 8.11
C SER A 13 -2.26 7.02 7.83
N ASP A 14 -2.63 7.13 6.56
CA ASP A 14 -3.86 7.80 6.09
C ASP A 14 -4.36 7.05 4.86
N LEU A 15 -5.37 6.21 5.07
CA LEU A 15 -5.89 5.34 4.02
C LEU A 15 -6.49 6.13 2.85
N GLU A 16 -7.28 7.16 3.16
CA GLU A 16 -7.95 7.96 2.14
C GLU A 16 -6.94 8.67 1.23
N ARG A 17 -5.91 9.25 1.81
CA ARG A 17 -4.82 9.88 1.08
C ARG A 17 -4.08 8.88 0.19
N SER A 18 -3.78 7.70 0.72
CA SER A 18 -3.11 6.65 -0.03
C SER A 18 -3.96 6.13 -1.18
N VAL A 19 -5.26 5.93 -0.96
CA VAL A 19 -6.19 5.53 -2.02
C VAL A 19 -6.20 6.58 -3.14
N ARG A 20 -6.30 7.87 -2.80
CA ARG A 20 -6.24 8.93 -3.81
C ARG A 20 -4.93 8.92 -4.60
N PHE A 21 -3.82 8.71 -3.95
CA PHE A 21 -2.53 8.61 -4.62
C PHE A 21 -2.50 7.47 -5.64
N TYR A 22 -2.91 6.27 -5.22
CA TYR A 22 -2.94 5.11 -6.10
C TYR A 22 -3.95 5.25 -7.24
N THR A 23 -5.13 5.80 -6.98
CA THR A 23 -6.18 5.92 -7.99
C THR A 23 -5.97 7.13 -8.90
N ASP A 24 -5.76 8.32 -8.34
CA ASP A 24 -5.74 9.57 -9.12
C ASP A 24 -4.37 9.81 -9.76
N VAL A 25 -3.29 9.45 -9.10
CA VAL A 25 -1.93 9.69 -9.60
C VAL A 25 -1.42 8.49 -10.39
N LEU A 26 -1.48 7.28 -9.82
CA LEU A 26 -0.94 6.08 -10.43
C LEU A 26 -1.92 5.37 -11.39
N GLY A 27 -3.20 5.74 -11.36
CA GLY A 27 -4.20 5.17 -12.28
C GLY A 27 -4.69 3.78 -11.88
N PHE A 28 -4.50 3.37 -10.63
CA PHE A 28 -5.07 2.13 -10.11
C PHE A 28 -6.57 2.25 -9.93
N ARG A 29 -7.25 1.12 -9.84
CA ARG A 29 -8.67 1.05 -9.56
C ARG A 29 -8.90 0.46 -8.17
N LYS A 30 -9.70 1.14 -7.35
CA LYS A 30 -10.14 0.58 -6.07
C LYS A 30 -11.19 -0.51 -6.32
N THR A 31 -10.96 -1.71 -5.80
CA THR A 31 -11.81 -2.87 -6.03
C THR A 31 -12.60 -3.30 -4.80
N ALA A 32 -12.17 -2.93 -3.61
CA ALA A 32 -12.87 -3.28 -2.37
C ALA A 32 -12.50 -2.34 -1.23
N ASP A 33 -13.44 -2.17 -0.29
CA ASP A 33 -13.25 -1.59 1.02
C ASP A 33 -13.66 -2.63 2.06
N VAL A 34 -12.85 -2.81 3.11
CA VAL A 34 -13.09 -3.77 4.18
C VAL A 34 -12.77 -3.14 5.51
N VAL A 35 -13.60 -3.39 6.51
CA VAL A 35 -13.25 -3.12 7.92
C VAL A 35 -12.78 -4.44 8.53
N MET A 36 -11.59 -4.42 9.09
CA MET A 36 -10.93 -5.58 9.66
C MET A 36 -10.97 -5.47 11.19
N GLU A 37 -11.77 -6.31 11.82
CA GLU A 37 -11.91 -6.36 13.28
C GLU A 37 -12.44 -7.73 13.73
N GLY A 38 -12.29 -8.01 15.02
CA GLY A 38 -12.78 -9.25 15.64
C GLY A 38 -11.68 -10.24 15.99
N GLY A 39 -12.05 -11.26 16.77
CA GLY A 39 -11.10 -12.21 17.33
C GLY A 39 -10.30 -13.00 16.31
N TRP A 40 -10.89 -13.30 15.16
CA TRP A 40 -10.20 -14.03 14.09
C TRP A 40 -8.99 -13.29 13.55
N ILE A 41 -9.11 -11.95 13.39
CA ILE A 41 -7.99 -11.16 12.89
C ILE A 41 -6.93 -10.91 13.97
N GLU A 42 -7.37 -10.78 15.23
CA GLU A 42 -6.45 -10.66 16.36
C GLU A 42 -5.55 -11.88 16.49
N GLU A 43 -6.11 -13.07 16.23
CA GLU A 43 -5.36 -14.32 16.25
C GLU A 43 -4.33 -14.37 15.11
N ILE A 44 -4.72 -13.95 13.91
CA ILE A 44 -3.85 -13.98 12.72
C ILE A 44 -2.69 -12.99 12.86
N ILE A 45 -2.94 -11.76 13.29
CA ILE A 45 -1.92 -10.71 13.31
C ILE A 45 -1.23 -10.52 14.65
N GLY A 46 -1.74 -11.16 15.72
CA GLY A 46 -1.12 -11.11 17.04
C GLY A 46 -1.27 -9.78 17.79
N LEU A 47 -2.26 -8.98 17.44
CA LEU A 47 -2.60 -7.73 18.12
C LEU A 47 -4.01 -7.81 18.69
N ARG A 48 -4.25 -7.17 19.85
CA ARG A 48 -5.57 -7.10 20.49
C ARG A 48 -6.27 -5.79 20.20
N GLY A 49 -7.63 -5.81 20.18
CA GLY A 49 -8.44 -4.63 19.96
C GLY A 49 -8.28 -4.05 18.56
N VAL A 50 -8.07 -4.90 17.57
CA VAL A 50 -7.78 -4.48 16.21
C VAL A 50 -9.02 -3.89 15.54
N ARG A 51 -8.83 -2.70 14.98
CA ARG A 51 -9.68 -2.13 13.97
C ARG A 51 -8.81 -1.58 12.84
N GLY A 52 -8.89 -2.21 11.69
CA GLY A 52 -8.19 -1.81 10.48
C GLY A 52 -9.16 -1.39 9.39
N LEU A 53 -8.82 -0.34 8.68
CA LEU A 53 -9.51 0.08 7.46
C LEU A 53 -8.69 -0.38 6.28
N VAL A 54 -9.30 -1.11 5.38
CA VAL A 54 -8.63 -1.73 4.23
C VAL A 54 -9.25 -1.25 2.93
N ALA A 55 -8.40 -0.91 1.96
CA ALA A 55 -8.80 -0.72 0.59
C ALA A 55 -7.89 -1.54 -0.32
N PHE A 56 -8.47 -2.28 -1.24
CA PHE A 56 -7.72 -2.95 -2.29
C PHE A 56 -7.69 -2.08 -3.53
N VAL A 57 -6.50 -1.90 -4.09
CA VAL A 57 -6.30 -1.21 -5.37
C VAL A 57 -5.59 -2.14 -6.35
N GLU A 58 -5.99 -2.06 -7.60
CA GLU A 58 -5.54 -2.96 -8.67
C GLU A 58 -4.86 -2.16 -9.77
N PRO A 59 -3.67 -2.59 -10.24
CA PRO A 59 -3.02 -1.94 -11.38
C PRO A 59 -3.87 -2.05 -12.65
N PRO A 60 -3.89 -1.02 -13.52
CA PRO A 60 -4.69 -1.07 -14.75
C PRO A 60 -4.26 -2.19 -15.72
N GLY A 61 -3.00 -2.58 -15.68
CA GLY A 61 -2.47 -3.67 -16.50
C GLY A 61 -2.62 -5.08 -15.92
N GLY A 62 -3.31 -5.20 -14.76
CA GLY A 62 -3.38 -6.46 -14.02
C GLY A 62 -2.15 -6.73 -13.17
N GLY A 63 -2.10 -7.90 -12.57
CA GLY A 63 -1.04 -8.29 -11.63
C GLY A 63 -1.50 -8.26 -10.18
N PRO A 64 -0.55 -8.35 -9.23
CA PRO A 64 -0.89 -8.36 -7.82
C PRO A 64 -1.61 -7.09 -7.41
N ARG A 65 -2.67 -7.25 -6.61
CA ARG A 65 -3.34 -6.12 -5.96
C ARG A 65 -2.46 -5.55 -4.86
N ILE A 66 -2.74 -4.34 -4.45
CA ILE A 66 -2.17 -3.75 -3.25
C ILE A 66 -3.29 -3.61 -2.22
N GLU A 67 -3.07 -4.19 -1.05
CA GLU A 67 -3.92 -4.03 0.11
C GLU A 67 -3.38 -2.86 0.93
N LEU A 68 -4.08 -1.74 0.87
CA LEU A 68 -3.76 -0.56 1.70
C LEU A 68 -4.50 -0.71 3.02
N LEU A 69 -3.78 -0.65 4.12
CA LEU A 69 -4.32 -0.90 5.45
C LEU A 69 -3.89 0.21 6.42
N GLN A 70 -4.88 0.83 7.06
CA GLN A 70 -4.66 1.76 8.15
C GLN A 70 -5.17 1.13 9.44
N TYR A 71 -4.30 0.97 10.44
CA TYR A 71 -4.70 0.58 11.78
C TYR A 71 -5.25 1.79 12.52
N VAL A 72 -6.56 1.79 12.77
CA VAL A 72 -7.22 2.78 13.64
C VAL A 72 -6.93 2.45 15.10
N ALA A 73 -6.97 1.15 15.43
CA ALA A 73 -6.64 0.63 16.75
C ALA A 73 -6.00 -0.77 16.63
N PRO A 74 -4.96 -1.08 17.39
CA PRO A 74 -4.08 -0.10 18.01
C PRO A 74 -3.34 0.71 16.95
N ALA A 75 -3.17 2.00 17.20
CA ALA A 75 -2.47 2.87 16.25
C ALA A 75 -1.00 2.44 16.12
N GLY A 76 -0.52 2.41 14.89
CA GLY A 76 0.88 2.10 14.61
C GLY A 76 1.81 3.25 14.96
N THR A 77 3.10 2.94 15.04
CA THR A 77 4.16 3.94 15.19
C THR A 77 4.84 4.20 13.85
N ALA A 78 5.51 5.34 13.72
CA ALA A 78 6.33 5.61 12.55
C ALA A 78 7.48 4.59 12.45
N LEU A 79 7.98 4.38 11.23
CA LEU A 79 9.16 3.56 11.03
C LEU A 79 10.35 4.11 11.83
N PRO A 80 11.16 3.25 12.45
CA PRO A 80 12.39 3.69 13.11
C PRO A 80 13.33 4.43 12.14
N GLU A 81 14.02 5.43 12.62
CA GLU A 81 14.99 6.18 11.81
C GLU A 81 16.09 5.30 11.20
N ASN A 82 16.41 4.19 11.86
CA ASN A 82 17.40 3.24 11.37
C ASN A 82 16.85 2.25 10.33
N SER A 83 15.61 2.38 9.93
CA SER A 83 15.03 1.56 8.86
C SER A 83 15.54 2.02 7.50
N ARG A 84 16.77 1.66 7.19
CA ARG A 84 17.45 2.03 5.94
C ARG A 84 17.16 1.02 4.83
N PRO A 85 17.43 1.38 3.55
CA PRO A 85 17.16 0.47 2.42
C PRO A 85 17.86 -0.89 2.50
N ASN A 86 18.98 -0.97 3.22
CA ASN A 86 19.73 -2.22 3.44
C ASN A 86 19.25 -3.02 4.65
N THR A 87 18.23 -2.57 5.36
CA THR A 87 17.62 -3.35 6.44
C THR A 87 16.84 -4.52 5.82
N PRO A 88 17.05 -5.77 6.26
CA PRO A 88 16.29 -6.91 5.74
C PRO A 88 14.78 -6.72 5.86
N GLY A 89 14.07 -7.06 4.80
CA GLY A 89 12.61 -6.92 4.72
C GLY A 89 12.16 -6.51 3.32
N LEU A 90 10.85 -6.34 3.13
CA LEU A 90 10.30 -5.77 1.91
C LEU A 90 10.64 -4.27 1.86
N ARG A 91 11.39 -3.82 0.86
CA ARG A 91 11.98 -2.47 0.85
C ARG A 91 11.40 -1.56 -0.22
N HIS A 92 10.94 -2.09 -1.33
CA HIS A 92 10.33 -1.29 -2.40
C HIS A 92 9.38 -2.13 -3.25
N VAL A 93 8.55 -1.43 -3.99
CA VAL A 93 7.71 -2.01 -5.05
C VAL A 93 8.04 -1.27 -6.34
N ALA A 94 8.29 -2.01 -7.41
CA ALA A 94 8.56 -1.43 -8.73
C ALA A 94 7.37 -1.66 -9.64
N PHE A 95 6.97 -0.61 -10.34
CA PHE A 95 5.91 -0.68 -11.34
C PHE A 95 6.49 -0.53 -12.73
N ARG A 96 6.01 -1.35 -13.65
CA ARG A 96 6.32 -1.18 -15.06
C ARG A 96 5.38 -0.13 -15.64
N VAL A 97 5.94 0.85 -16.32
CA VAL A 97 5.18 1.93 -16.94
C VAL A 97 5.37 1.90 -18.46
N HIS A 98 4.39 2.41 -19.18
CA HIS A 98 4.42 2.46 -20.64
C HIS A 98 5.36 3.57 -21.14
N ASP A 99 5.31 4.75 -20.50
CA ASP A 99 6.12 5.91 -20.85
C ASP A 99 6.68 6.53 -19.55
N ILE A 100 7.97 6.34 -19.33
CA ILE A 100 8.63 6.79 -18.09
C ILE A 100 8.68 8.32 -18.00
N GLN A 101 8.81 9.05 -19.12
CA GLN A 101 8.88 10.50 -19.12
C GLN A 101 7.52 11.10 -18.77
N ALA A 102 6.45 10.57 -19.36
CA ALA A 102 5.09 11.00 -19.04
C ALA A 102 4.74 10.70 -17.58
N MET A 103 5.11 9.52 -17.07
CA MET A 103 4.87 9.16 -15.68
C MET A 103 5.66 10.05 -14.73
N ALA A 104 6.92 10.33 -15.02
CA ALA A 104 7.75 11.23 -14.21
C ALA A 104 7.15 12.63 -14.14
N ALA A 105 6.68 13.17 -15.26
CA ALA A 105 6.00 14.46 -15.30
C ALA A 105 4.73 14.47 -14.44
N ARG A 106 3.93 13.42 -14.54
CA ARG A 106 2.70 13.27 -13.75
C ARG A 106 2.98 13.19 -12.24
N LEU A 107 4.01 12.45 -11.85
CA LEU A 107 4.42 12.35 -10.45
C LEU A 107 4.90 13.70 -9.90
N ARG A 108 5.73 14.42 -10.65
CA ARG A 108 6.19 15.76 -10.26
C ARG A 108 5.02 16.73 -10.11
N ALA A 109 4.06 16.71 -11.05
CA ALA A 109 2.86 17.55 -10.98
C ALA A 109 2.00 17.24 -9.74
N ALA A 110 2.03 16.01 -9.27
CA ALA A 110 1.37 15.57 -8.04
C ALA A 110 2.18 15.84 -6.76
N GLY A 111 3.35 16.49 -6.87
CA GLY A 111 4.19 16.82 -5.72
C GLY A 111 5.09 15.68 -5.22
N VAL A 112 5.25 14.63 -6.02
CA VAL A 112 6.13 13.51 -5.67
C VAL A 112 7.58 13.88 -5.95
N THR A 113 8.45 13.63 -4.96
CA THR A 113 9.89 13.83 -5.12
C THR A 113 10.48 12.64 -5.91
N LEU A 114 11.18 12.95 -6.99
CA LEU A 114 11.93 11.97 -7.77
C LEU A 114 13.42 12.14 -7.52
N PHE A 115 14.13 11.05 -7.32
CA PHE A 115 15.56 11.07 -6.99
C PHE A 115 16.47 10.86 -8.21
N SER A 116 15.88 10.56 -9.35
CA SER A 116 16.66 10.43 -10.60
C SER A 116 15.82 10.79 -11.82
#